data_836866b69d37019757799da2715ea345
#
_entry.id   836866b69d37019757799da2715ea345
#
_cell.length_a   1.000
_cell.length_b   1.000
_cell.length_c   1.000
_cell.angle_alpha   90.00
_cell.angle_beta   90.00
_cell.angle_gamma   90.00
#
_symmetry.space_group_name_H-M   'P 1'
#
loop_
_entity.id
_entity.type
_entity.pdbx_description
1 polymer ?
#
loop_
_entity_poly.entity_id
_entity_poly.type
_entity_poly.pdbx_seq_one_letter_code
_entity_poly.pdbx_strand_id
1 'polypeptide(L)'
;MKRRTRVVMQLASLCFVLAAYGFAADDAYLYIVHGIPGRDIAESLNPGFPIDVLVNGESCLERGLAFGTTSGPLSFSPGTYDVQISEANTLAPCTNPSIITAKVALPAGANVTAVAAISGGEPTLLQFADNLTPVTPGYARFVLVQSADAGALQATLTQLGVKDPKTFTVTADPGKQQGINVPDGTYLVQVFASGSTTVLASEQIDLADQSANFAYAVGEASNGTVGLITKTIRDVL
;
A
#
# COMPACT_ATOMS: atom_id res chain seq x y z
N MET A 1 -48.89 -69.64 -35.07
CA MET A 1 -49.10 -68.39 -34.35
C MET A 1 -47.80 -68.00 -33.62
N LYS A 2 -47.02 -67.04 -34.11
CA LYS A 2 -45.76 -66.56 -33.46
C LYS A 2 -46.04 -65.22 -32.84
N ARG A 3 -45.99 -65.15 -31.51
CA ARG A 3 -46.07 -63.88 -30.72
C ARG A 3 -44.72 -63.19 -30.78
N ARG A 4 -44.69 -61.96 -31.29
CA ARG A 4 -43.51 -61.05 -31.25
C ARG A 4 -43.63 -60.25 -29.95
N THR A 5 -42.66 -60.44 -29.05
CA THR A 5 -42.48 -59.64 -27.85
C THR A 5 -41.70 -58.35 -28.26
N ARG A 6 -42.29 -57.18 -28.07
CA ARG A 6 -41.61 -55.86 -28.22
C ARG A 6 -40.93 -55.52 -26.90
N VAL A 7 -39.61 -55.41 -26.93
CA VAL A 7 -38.82 -54.86 -25.86
C VAL A 7 -38.80 -53.33 -26.00
N VAL A 8 -39.41 -52.63 -25.04
CA VAL A 8 -39.33 -51.13 -24.97
C VAL A 8 -38.11 -50.82 -24.13
N MET A 9 -37.12 -50.24 -24.82
CA MET A 9 -35.88 -49.75 -24.18
C MET A 9 -36.13 -48.34 -23.69
N GLN A 10 -36.28 -48.14 -22.37
CA GLN A 10 -36.34 -46.82 -21.73
C GLN A 10 -34.91 -46.28 -21.62
N LEU A 11 -34.60 -45.24 -22.41
CA LEU A 11 -33.40 -44.41 -22.16
C LEU A 11 -33.65 -43.50 -20.96
N ALA A 12 -33.00 -43.81 -19.85
CA ALA A 12 -32.91 -42.89 -18.71
C ALA A 12 -31.88 -41.82 -19.05
N SER A 13 -32.34 -40.61 -19.30
CA SER A 13 -31.49 -39.42 -19.50
C SER A 13 -30.96 -38.97 -18.14
N LEU A 14 -29.69 -39.25 -17.87
CA LEU A 14 -28.97 -38.82 -16.68
C LEU A 14 -28.52 -37.41 -16.86
N CYS A 15 -29.30 -36.40 -16.39
CA CYS A 15 -28.85 -35.00 -16.32
C CYS A 15 -27.78 -34.86 -15.22
N PHE A 16 -26.53 -34.78 -15.63
CA PHE A 16 -25.45 -34.31 -14.75
C PHE A 16 -25.63 -32.81 -14.50
N VAL A 17 -26.13 -32.45 -13.32
CA VAL A 17 -26.03 -31.08 -12.80
C VAL A 17 -24.60 -30.89 -12.35
N LEU A 18 -23.77 -30.26 -13.18
CA LEU A 18 -22.49 -29.72 -12.78
C LEU A 18 -22.77 -28.54 -11.82
N ALA A 19 -22.78 -28.79 -10.52
CA ALA A 19 -22.67 -27.74 -9.52
C ALA A 19 -21.30 -27.09 -9.73
N ALA A 20 -21.26 -25.90 -10.33
CA ALA A 20 -20.07 -25.06 -10.32
C ALA A 20 -19.83 -24.66 -8.85
N TYR A 21 -18.89 -25.34 -8.21
CA TYR A 21 -18.32 -24.86 -6.95
C TYR A 21 -17.54 -23.59 -7.30
N GLY A 22 -18.19 -22.44 -7.16
CA GLY A 22 -17.52 -21.16 -7.15
C GLY A 22 -16.61 -21.13 -5.92
N PHE A 23 -15.31 -21.26 -6.11
CA PHE A 23 -14.35 -20.91 -5.07
C PHE A 23 -14.57 -19.43 -4.79
N ALA A 24 -14.86 -19.08 -3.53
CA ALA A 24 -14.81 -17.70 -3.10
C ALA A 24 -13.38 -17.20 -3.42
N ALA A 25 -13.26 -16.06 -4.10
CA ALA A 25 -11.95 -15.46 -4.31
C ALA A 25 -11.40 -15.03 -2.95
N ASP A 26 -10.10 -15.24 -2.72
CA ASP A 26 -9.45 -14.81 -1.49
C ASP A 26 -9.61 -13.29 -1.33
N ASP A 27 -9.92 -12.85 -0.11
CA ASP A 27 -10.01 -11.44 0.23
C ASP A 27 -8.71 -10.71 -0.11
N ALA A 28 -8.84 -9.45 -0.50
CA ALA A 28 -7.72 -8.53 -0.66
C ALA A 28 -7.57 -7.69 0.60
N TYR A 29 -6.35 -7.23 0.87
CA TYR A 29 -6.03 -6.39 2.01
C TYR A 29 -5.57 -5.02 1.54
N LEU A 30 -6.22 -3.98 2.08
CA LEU A 30 -5.90 -2.58 1.80
C LEU A 30 -5.22 -1.95 3.02
N TYR A 31 -4.13 -1.24 2.77
CA TYR A 31 -3.54 -0.28 3.69
C TYR A 31 -3.72 1.12 3.13
N ILE A 32 -3.89 2.10 4.00
CA ILE A 32 -4.00 3.51 3.64
C ILE A 32 -2.88 4.27 4.34
N VAL A 33 -2.07 4.98 3.57
CA VAL A 33 -1.01 5.85 4.09
C VAL A 33 -1.41 7.30 3.81
N HIS A 34 -1.42 8.12 4.86
CA HIS A 34 -1.64 9.55 4.70
C HIS A 34 -0.31 10.29 4.61
N GLY A 35 0.10 10.61 3.39
CA GLY A 35 1.37 11.21 3.04
C GLY A 35 1.29 12.68 2.59
N ILE A 36 0.18 13.39 2.85
CA ILE A 36 0.00 14.80 2.47
C ILE A 36 0.17 15.70 3.70
N PRO A 37 1.29 16.41 3.89
CA PRO A 37 1.39 17.46 4.88
C PRO A 37 0.43 18.60 4.56
N GLY A 38 -0.29 19.14 5.56
CA GLY A 38 -1.23 20.23 5.30
C GLY A 38 -0.60 21.44 4.62
N ARG A 39 0.67 21.72 4.92
CA ARG A 39 1.43 22.83 4.30
C ARG A 39 1.66 22.67 2.79
N ASP A 40 1.63 21.45 2.27
CA ASP A 40 1.75 21.18 0.82
C ASP A 40 0.44 21.47 0.06
N ILE A 41 -0.68 21.62 0.79
CA ILE A 41 -1.97 22.07 0.23
C ILE A 41 -2.08 23.59 0.36
N ALA A 42 -1.85 24.11 1.58
CA ALA A 42 -1.82 25.55 1.85
C ALA A 42 -1.02 25.83 3.13
N GLU A 43 -0.20 26.89 3.12
CA GLU A 43 0.65 27.28 4.26
C GLU A 43 -0.11 27.50 5.57
N SER A 44 -1.41 27.89 5.48
CA SER A 44 -2.28 28.14 6.64
C SER A 44 -2.85 26.87 7.27
N LEU A 45 -2.72 25.70 6.62
CA LEU A 45 -3.29 24.47 7.13
C LEU A 45 -2.42 23.84 8.23
N ASN A 46 -3.09 23.11 9.12
CA ASN A 46 -2.42 22.32 10.14
C ASN A 46 -1.46 21.31 9.48
N PRO A 47 -0.17 21.25 9.88
CA PRO A 47 0.75 20.24 9.36
C PRO A 47 0.23 18.80 9.45
N GLY A 48 -0.54 18.48 10.50
CA GLY A 48 -1.15 17.16 10.68
C GLY A 48 -2.30 16.84 9.74
N PHE A 49 -2.94 17.84 9.15
CA PHE A 49 -4.01 17.76 8.14
C PHE A 49 -4.78 16.43 8.15
N PRO A 50 -5.64 16.17 9.16
CA PRO A 50 -6.35 14.91 9.25
C PRO A 50 -7.32 14.75 8.09
N ILE A 51 -7.44 13.52 7.56
CA ILE A 51 -8.33 13.20 6.45
C ILE A 51 -9.40 12.17 6.84
N ASP A 52 -10.53 12.24 6.16
CA ASP A 52 -11.55 11.19 6.12
C ASP A 52 -11.46 10.45 4.78
N VAL A 53 -11.76 9.15 4.80
CA VAL A 53 -11.75 8.30 3.61
C VAL A 53 -13.12 7.66 3.42
N LEU A 54 -13.79 7.98 2.32
CA LEU A 54 -15.10 7.46 1.92
C LEU A 54 -14.92 6.48 0.77
N VAL A 55 -15.57 5.32 0.86
CA VAL A 55 -15.52 4.27 -0.17
C VAL A 55 -16.91 4.06 -0.76
N ASN A 56 -16.97 4.00 -2.10
CA ASN A 56 -18.20 3.83 -2.90
C ASN A 56 -19.32 4.81 -2.56
N GLY A 57 -18.99 6.00 -2.03
CA GLY A 57 -19.96 7.03 -1.65
C GLY A 57 -20.82 6.70 -0.42
N GLU A 58 -20.59 5.57 0.24
CA GLU A 58 -21.45 5.08 1.33
C GLU A 58 -20.69 4.77 2.63
N SER A 59 -19.52 4.17 2.52
CA SER A 59 -18.76 3.72 3.70
C SER A 59 -17.66 4.71 4.07
N CYS A 60 -17.83 5.41 5.19
CA CYS A 60 -16.78 6.22 5.79
C CYS A 60 -15.79 5.28 6.50
N LEU A 61 -14.75 4.88 5.76
CA LEU A 61 -13.79 3.85 6.13
C LEU A 61 -12.83 4.34 7.21
N GLU A 62 -12.27 5.54 7.03
CA GLU A 62 -11.37 6.19 7.97
C GLU A 62 -11.88 7.58 8.34
N ARG A 63 -11.64 7.97 9.59
CA ARG A 63 -12.10 9.24 10.16
C ARG A 63 -10.96 9.91 10.89
N GLY A 64 -10.52 11.06 10.39
CA GLY A 64 -9.46 11.83 11.03
C GLY A 64 -8.10 11.15 11.00
N LEU A 65 -7.79 10.39 9.94
CA LEU A 65 -6.46 9.79 9.76
C LEU A 65 -5.42 10.91 9.67
N ALA A 66 -4.49 10.97 10.63
CA ALA A 66 -3.50 12.03 10.69
C ALA A 66 -2.37 11.82 9.68
N PHE A 67 -1.78 12.91 9.19
CA PHE A 67 -0.55 12.86 8.39
C PHE A 67 0.54 12.03 9.09
N GLY A 68 1.26 11.25 8.32
CA GLY A 68 2.34 10.41 8.84
C GLY A 68 1.87 9.07 9.40
N THR A 69 0.57 8.74 9.28
CA THR A 69 0.03 7.48 9.80
C THR A 69 -0.41 6.52 8.70
N THR A 70 -0.44 5.24 9.06
CA THR A 70 -0.92 4.15 8.22
C THR A 70 -2.09 3.47 8.90
N SER A 71 -3.18 3.22 8.16
CA SER A 71 -4.31 2.39 8.58
C SER A 71 -4.29 1.05 7.84
N GLY A 72 -4.89 0.02 8.44
CA GLY A 72 -4.99 -1.33 7.87
C GLY A 72 -4.20 -2.39 8.65
N PRO A 73 -4.25 -3.69 8.23
CA PRO A 73 -4.92 -4.16 7.01
C PRO A 73 -6.45 -4.14 7.11
N LEU A 74 -7.11 -3.67 6.06
CA LEU A 74 -8.56 -3.66 5.90
C LEU A 74 -8.94 -4.72 4.87
N SER A 75 -9.81 -5.68 5.23
CA SER A 75 -10.23 -6.77 4.34
C SER A 75 -11.33 -6.30 3.40
N PHE A 76 -11.20 -6.62 2.12
CA PHE A 76 -12.15 -6.34 1.06
C PHE A 76 -12.33 -7.53 0.15
N SER A 77 -13.53 -7.74 -0.37
CA SER A 77 -13.71 -8.63 -1.51
C SER A 77 -12.95 -8.08 -2.74
N PRO A 78 -12.41 -8.97 -3.60
CA PRO A 78 -11.74 -8.53 -4.82
C PRO A 78 -12.64 -7.65 -5.69
N GLY A 79 -12.10 -6.54 -6.20
CA GLY A 79 -12.89 -5.59 -6.97
C GLY A 79 -12.19 -4.25 -7.22
N THR A 80 -12.95 -3.30 -7.73
CA THR A 80 -12.52 -1.91 -7.90
C THR A 80 -13.44 -1.01 -7.09
N TYR A 81 -12.87 -0.15 -6.30
CA TYR A 81 -13.56 0.71 -5.33
C TYR A 81 -13.34 2.18 -5.67
N ASP A 82 -14.42 2.95 -5.62
CA ASP A 82 -14.34 4.42 -5.71
C ASP A 82 -13.93 4.95 -4.34
N VAL A 83 -12.77 5.61 -4.27
CA VAL A 83 -12.22 6.18 -3.03
C VAL A 83 -12.24 7.70 -3.13
N GLN A 84 -12.82 8.34 -2.13
CA GLN A 84 -12.82 9.79 -1.97
C GLN A 84 -12.12 10.14 -0.66
N ILE A 85 -11.22 11.10 -0.72
CA ILE A 85 -10.50 11.61 0.45
C ILE A 85 -10.85 13.09 0.61
N SER A 86 -11.20 13.48 1.81
CA SER A 86 -11.53 14.86 2.19
C SER A 86 -10.77 15.26 3.45
N GLU A 87 -10.68 16.55 3.73
CA GLU A 87 -10.32 17.03 5.06
C GLU A 87 -11.31 16.45 6.09
N ALA A 88 -10.79 16.06 7.25
CA ALA A 88 -11.62 15.43 8.26
C ALA A 88 -12.67 16.41 8.84
N ASN A 89 -13.89 15.92 9.00
CA ASN A 89 -14.96 16.62 9.67
C ASN A 89 -15.34 15.88 10.95
N THR A 90 -14.94 16.43 12.09
CA THR A 90 -15.15 15.81 13.41
C THR A 90 -16.62 15.70 13.80
N LEU A 91 -17.50 16.58 13.27
CA LEU A 91 -18.93 16.60 13.58
C LEU A 91 -19.74 15.72 12.64
N ALA A 92 -19.32 15.65 11.37
CA ALA A 92 -19.98 14.87 10.33
C ALA A 92 -18.91 14.22 9.42
N PRO A 93 -18.27 13.10 9.83
CA PRO A 93 -17.19 12.47 9.06
C PRO A 93 -17.58 12.13 7.63
N CYS A 94 -16.64 12.29 6.70
CA CYS A 94 -16.79 12.03 5.27
C CYS A 94 -17.82 12.92 4.54
N THR A 95 -18.18 14.07 5.09
CA THR A 95 -19.16 14.99 4.45
C THR A 95 -18.53 16.20 3.78
N ASN A 96 -17.25 16.47 4.05
CA ASN A 96 -16.53 17.56 3.39
C ASN A 96 -16.32 17.25 1.89
N PRO A 97 -16.18 18.28 1.04
CA PRO A 97 -15.80 18.09 -0.35
C PRO A 97 -14.52 17.27 -0.49
N SER A 98 -14.50 16.31 -1.40
CA SER A 98 -13.32 15.50 -1.67
C SER A 98 -12.22 16.33 -2.33
N ILE A 99 -11.00 16.18 -1.83
CA ILE A 99 -9.76 16.72 -2.44
C ILE A 99 -9.10 15.70 -3.37
N ILE A 100 -9.39 14.40 -3.15
CA ILE A 100 -8.95 13.30 -4.03
C ILE A 100 -10.17 12.44 -4.35
N THR A 101 -10.32 12.07 -5.63
CA THR A 101 -11.25 11.03 -6.08
C THR A 101 -10.49 10.09 -7.00
N ALA A 102 -10.45 8.80 -6.66
CA ALA A 102 -9.68 7.80 -7.39
C ALA A 102 -10.36 6.43 -7.36
N LYS A 103 -9.94 5.55 -8.26
CA LYS A 103 -10.31 4.13 -8.23
C LYS A 103 -9.15 3.30 -7.69
N VAL A 104 -9.44 2.44 -6.72
CA VAL A 104 -8.49 1.49 -6.15
C VAL A 104 -8.89 0.08 -6.59
N ALA A 105 -7.97 -0.60 -7.29
CA ALA A 105 -8.16 -1.99 -7.69
C ALA A 105 -7.57 -2.93 -6.63
N LEU A 106 -8.37 -3.86 -6.16
CA LEU A 106 -8.00 -4.87 -5.16
C LEU A 106 -8.14 -6.27 -5.79
N PRO A 107 -7.06 -6.83 -6.38
CA PRO A 107 -7.05 -8.20 -6.90
C PRO A 107 -7.22 -9.23 -5.77
N ALA A 108 -7.77 -10.40 -6.10
CA ALA A 108 -7.92 -11.50 -5.14
C ALA A 108 -6.59 -11.88 -4.48
N GLY A 109 -6.58 -12.00 -3.17
CA GLY A 109 -5.41 -12.35 -2.35
C GLY A 109 -4.30 -11.31 -2.32
N ALA A 110 -4.51 -10.13 -2.93
CA ALA A 110 -3.49 -9.09 -2.97
C ALA A 110 -3.42 -8.30 -1.65
N ASN A 111 -2.21 -7.84 -1.33
CA ASN A 111 -1.98 -6.78 -0.36
C ASN A 111 -1.65 -5.51 -1.15
N VAL A 112 -2.39 -4.46 -0.90
CA VAL A 112 -2.30 -3.19 -1.64
C VAL A 112 -2.20 -2.06 -0.64
N THR A 113 -1.33 -1.10 -0.92
CA THR A 113 -1.27 0.17 -0.18
C THR A 113 -1.68 1.32 -1.09
N ALA A 114 -2.67 2.08 -0.64
CA ALA A 114 -3.07 3.35 -1.24
C ALA A 114 -2.42 4.49 -0.44
N VAL A 115 -1.65 5.33 -1.13
CA VAL A 115 -0.93 6.46 -0.52
C VAL A 115 -1.58 7.75 -1.00
N ALA A 116 -2.19 8.51 -0.07
CA ALA A 116 -2.56 9.88 -0.34
C ALA A 116 -1.27 10.72 -0.37
N ALA A 117 -0.96 11.33 -1.49
CA ALA A 117 0.31 11.99 -1.76
C ALA A 117 0.11 13.28 -2.58
N ILE A 118 1.17 14.09 -2.72
CA ILE A 118 1.24 15.17 -3.70
C ILE A 118 2.01 14.65 -4.91
N SER A 119 1.53 14.96 -6.11
CA SER A 119 2.25 14.65 -7.36
C SER A 119 1.98 15.74 -8.38
N GLY A 120 3.05 16.40 -8.86
CA GLY A 120 2.95 17.55 -9.74
C GLY A 120 2.25 18.76 -9.09
N GLY A 121 2.40 18.90 -7.77
CA GLY A 121 1.77 19.96 -6.98
C GLY A 121 0.29 19.71 -6.64
N GLU A 122 -0.27 18.56 -6.99
CA GLU A 122 -1.70 18.25 -6.79
C GLU A 122 -1.89 17.02 -5.89
N PRO A 123 -2.91 17.05 -4.98
CA PRO A 123 -3.29 15.88 -4.20
C PRO A 123 -3.70 14.71 -5.10
N THR A 124 -3.15 13.54 -4.86
CA THR A 124 -3.42 12.32 -5.64
C THR A 124 -3.42 11.08 -4.77
N LEU A 125 -3.98 9.97 -5.28
CA LEU A 125 -3.91 8.65 -4.66
C LEU A 125 -3.04 7.74 -5.52
N LEU A 126 -1.88 7.36 -4.98
CA LEU A 126 -0.99 6.37 -5.60
C LEU A 126 -1.29 4.99 -5.03
N GLN A 127 -1.21 3.95 -5.87
CA GLN A 127 -1.48 2.58 -5.48
C GLN A 127 -0.25 1.71 -5.72
N PHE A 128 0.12 0.92 -4.70
CA PHE A 128 1.27 0.00 -4.73
C PHE A 128 0.83 -1.39 -4.31
N ALA A 129 1.27 -2.42 -5.05
CA ALA A 129 1.11 -3.81 -4.62
C ALA A 129 2.24 -4.16 -3.65
N ASP A 130 1.90 -4.62 -2.45
CA ASP A 130 2.88 -5.03 -1.45
C ASP A 130 3.48 -6.40 -1.82
N ASN A 131 4.79 -6.45 -2.01
CA ASN A 131 5.48 -7.71 -2.28
C ASN A 131 5.74 -8.47 -0.97
N LEU A 132 4.93 -9.48 -0.71
CA LEU A 132 5.02 -10.35 0.47
C LEU A 132 5.56 -11.75 0.13
N THR A 133 6.33 -11.90 -0.95
CA THR A 133 7.02 -13.18 -1.21
C THR A 133 7.97 -13.53 -0.05
N PRO A 134 8.15 -14.82 0.28
CA PRO A 134 9.02 -15.25 1.38
C PRO A 134 10.39 -14.58 1.37
N VAL A 135 10.88 -14.25 2.57
CA VAL A 135 12.22 -13.71 2.81
C VAL A 135 13.06 -14.79 3.51
N THR A 136 14.29 -14.98 3.06
CA THR A 136 15.22 -15.95 3.64
C THR A 136 15.48 -15.65 5.12
N PRO A 137 15.52 -16.65 6.02
CA PRO A 137 15.89 -16.46 7.42
C PRO A 137 17.22 -15.71 7.58
N GLY A 138 17.30 -14.80 8.56
CA GLY A 138 18.43 -13.89 8.78
C GLY A 138 18.40 -12.64 7.90
N TYR A 139 17.31 -12.44 7.13
CA TYR A 139 17.12 -11.28 6.27
C TYR A 139 15.74 -10.64 6.46
N ALA A 140 15.67 -9.36 6.14
CA ALA A 140 14.43 -8.59 5.97
C ALA A 140 14.38 -7.98 4.58
N ARG A 141 13.18 -7.76 4.06
CA ARG A 141 12.97 -6.96 2.86
C ARG A 141 12.76 -5.51 3.25
N PHE A 142 13.54 -4.62 2.65
CA PHE A 142 13.30 -3.18 2.67
C PHE A 142 12.80 -2.75 1.30
N VAL A 143 11.74 -1.93 1.26
CA VAL A 143 11.14 -1.39 0.04
C VAL A 143 11.06 0.13 0.16
N LEU A 144 11.76 0.84 -0.71
CA LEU A 144 11.56 2.28 -0.91
C LEU A 144 10.35 2.48 -1.82
N VAL A 145 9.34 3.19 -1.33
CA VAL A 145 8.15 3.58 -2.11
C VAL A 145 8.24 5.07 -2.36
N GLN A 146 8.45 5.45 -3.63
CA GLN A 146 8.59 6.86 -4.00
C GLN A 146 7.20 7.45 -4.30
N SER A 147 6.60 8.09 -3.30
CA SER A 147 5.31 8.78 -3.37
C SER A 147 5.40 10.29 -3.07
N ALA A 148 6.61 10.82 -2.83
CA ALA A 148 6.82 12.25 -2.67
C ALA A 148 6.78 12.98 -4.02
N ASP A 149 6.38 14.24 -4.01
CA ASP A 149 6.57 15.14 -5.18
C ASP A 149 8.04 15.58 -5.26
N ALA A 150 8.82 14.67 -5.83
CA ALA A 150 10.25 14.78 -6.02
C ALA A 150 10.65 13.97 -7.26
N GLY A 151 11.85 14.18 -7.78
CA GLY A 151 12.45 13.31 -8.79
C GLY A 151 12.70 11.89 -8.26
N ALA A 152 13.53 11.11 -8.95
CA ALA A 152 13.97 9.81 -8.45
C ALA A 152 14.67 9.97 -7.09
N LEU A 153 14.31 9.11 -6.12
CA LEU A 153 14.89 9.10 -4.79
C LEU A 153 15.79 7.88 -4.60
N GLN A 154 16.86 8.08 -3.84
CA GLN A 154 17.76 7.03 -3.41
C GLN A 154 17.71 6.93 -1.88
N ALA A 155 17.50 5.72 -1.36
CA ALA A 155 17.68 5.43 0.06
C ALA A 155 19.00 4.68 0.27
N THR A 156 19.77 5.11 1.29
CA THR A 156 20.91 4.35 1.83
C THR A 156 20.53 3.82 3.20
N LEU A 157 20.82 2.53 3.41
CA LEU A 157 20.62 1.85 4.68
C LEU A 157 21.98 1.53 5.27
N THR A 158 22.36 2.18 6.36
CA THR A 158 23.62 1.93 7.07
C THR A 158 23.32 1.13 8.33
N GLN A 159 23.88 -0.08 8.42
CA GLN A 159 23.68 -0.96 9.56
C GLN A 159 24.26 -0.35 10.85
N LEU A 160 23.49 -0.41 11.93
CA LEU A 160 23.88 0.12 13.23
C LEU A 160 24.19 -1.01 14.21
N GLY A 161 24.99 -0.70 15.26
CA GLY A 161 25.26 -1.63 16.36
C GLY A 161 26.20 -2.80 16.02
N VAL A 162 26.85 -2.79 14.85
CA VAL A 162 27.78 -3.85 14.40
C VAL A 162 29.18 -3.28 14.23
N LYS A 163 30.20 -4.17 14.36
CA LYS A 163 31.62 -3.77 14.29
C LYS A 163 32.00 -3.25 12.89
N ASP A 164 31.50 -3.92 11.86
CA ASP A 164 31.79 -3.60 10.44
C ASP A 164 30.47 -3.30 9.72
N PRO A 165 29.92 -2.05 9.84
CA PRO A 165 28.63 -1.71 9.28
C PRO A 165 28.62 -1.79 7.77
N LYS A 166 27.58 -2.46 7.22
CA LYS A 166 27.33 -2.52 5.78
C LYS A 166 26.38 -1.42 5.39
N THR A 167 26.56 -0.90 4.19
CA THR A 167 25.65 0.08 3.57
C THR A 167 25.03 -0.54 2.33
N PHE A 168 23.72 -0.42 2.23
CA PHE A 168 22.94 -0.86 1.08
C PHE A 168 22.25 0.35 0.45
N THR A 169 22.00 0.29 -0.85
CA THR A 169 21.39 1.39 -1.59
C THR A 169 20.27 0.86 -2.47
N VAL A 170 19.17 1.60 -2.50
CA VAL A 170 18.04 1.33 -3.38
C VAL A 170 17.54 2.65 -3.96
N THR A 171 17.14 2.65 -5.25
CA THR A 171 16.64 3.84 -5.95
C THR A 171 15.27 3.54 -6.51
N ALA A 172 14.32 4.47 -6.35
CA ALA A 172 12.97 4.39 -6.90
C ALA A 172 12.62 5.66 -7.68
N ASP A 173 12.03 5.48 -8.86
CA ASP A 173 11.48 6.56 -9.67
C ASP A 173 10.14 7.06 -9.11
N PRO A 174 9.70 8.28 -9.46
CA PRO A 174 8.40 8.82 -9.03
C PRO A 174 7.24 7.85 -9.31
N GLY A 175 6.40 7.61 -8.32
CA GLY A 175 5.27 6.68 -8.41
C GLY A 175 5.65 5.20 -8.54
N LYS A 176 6.91 4.86 -8.24
CA LYS A 176 7.41 3.47 -8.26
C LYS A 176 7.91 3.04 -6.88
N GLN A 177 8.09 1.74 -6.75
CA GLN A 177 8.71 1.14 -5.58
C GLN A 177 9.84 0.21 -5.99
N GLN A 178 10.87 0.10 -5.15
CA GLN A 178 12.00 -0.80 -5.36
C GLN A 178 12.43 -1.42 -4.04
N GLY A 179 12.58 -2.75 -4.04
CA GLY A 179 12.94 -3.52 -2.84
C GLY A 179 14.32 -4.14 -2.92
N ILE A 180 14.91 -4.36 -1.74
CA ILE A 180 16.16 -5.09 -1.54
C ILE A 180 16.05 -5.95 -0.27
N ASN A 181 16.61 -7.15 -0.28
CA ASN A 181 16.76 -7.96 0.93
C ASN A 181 18.11 -7.63 1.58
N VAL A 182 18.08 -7.30 2.86
CA VAL A 182 19.27 -7.00 3.69
C VAL A 182 19.26 -7.88 4.93
N PRO A 183 20.40 -8.14 5.58
CA PRO A 183 20.40 -8.81 6.89
C PRO A 183 19.42 -8.13 7.86
N ASP A 184 18.79 -8.90 8.73
CA ASP A 184 17.98 -8.33 9.81
C ASP A 184 18.83 -7.46 10.75
N GLY A 185 18.22 -6.52 11.44
CA GLY A 185 18.91 -5.60 12.34
C GLY A 185 18.42 -4.16 12.28
N THR A 186 19.12 -3.29 12.99
CA THR A 186 18.80 -1.86 13.05
C THR A 186 19.59 -1.09 12.00
N TYR A 187 18.93 -0.20 11.28
CA TYR A 187 19.50 0.62 10.20
C TYR A 187 19.20 2.09 10.36
N LEU A 188 20.17 2.95 10.05
CA LEU A 188 19.91 4.34 9.70
C LEU A 188 19.56 4.38 8.22
N VAL A 189 18.33 4.77 7.92
CA VAL A 189 17.85 4.99 6.55
C VAL A 189 17.91 6.48 6.25
N GLN A 190 18.61 6.85 5.19
CA GLN A 190 18.71 8.23 4.72
C GLN A 190 18.25 8.31 3.27
N VAL A 191 17.38 9.25 2.96
CA VAL A 191 16.83 9.47 1.62
C VAL A 191 17.40 10.73 1.01
N PHE A 192 17.78 10.63 -0.27
CA PHE A 192 18.38 11.67 -1.07
C PHE A 192 17.65 11.81 -2.40
N ALA A 193 17.67 12.96 -3.02
CA ALA A 193 17.41 13.03 -4.46
C ALA A 193 18.52 12.27 -5.20
N SER A 194 18.16 11.52 -6.24
CA SER A 194 19.14 10.73 -7.00
C SER A 194 20.27 11.62 -7.53
N GLY A 195 21.52 11.24 -7.24
CA GLY A 195 22.71 12.01 -7.59
C GLY A 195 23.03 13.18 -6.64
N SER A 196 22.28 13.38 -5.55
CA SER A 196 22.54 14.39 -4.51
C SER A 196 23.18 13.73 -3.28
N THR A 197 23.87 14.55 -2.48
CA THR A 197 24.39 14.17 -1.15
C THR A 197 23.59 14.84 -0.01
N THR A 198 22.61 15.67 -0.35
CA THR A 198 21.75 16.34 0.64
C THR A 198 20.68 15.37 1.13
N VAL A 199 20.65 15.11 2.43
CA VAL A 199 19.64 14.28 3.07
C VAL A 199 18.30 15.01 3.08
N LEU A 200 17.28 14.40 2.48
CA LEU A 200 15.89 14.90 2.48
C LEU A 200 15.12 14.39 3.69
N ALA A 201 15.31 13.11 4.04
CA ALA A 201 14.68 12.48 5.20
C ALA A 201 15.64 11.46 5.80
N SER A 202 15.53 11.23 7.12
CA SER A 202 16.37 10.25 7.83
C SER A 202 15.58 9.64 8.97
N GLU A 203 15.63 8.31 9.10
CA GLU A 203 14.94 7.55 10.16
C GLU A 203 15.76 6.33 10.55
N GLN A 204 15.70 5.95 11.84
CA GLN A 204 16.22 4.68 12.31
C GLN A 204 15.09 3.64 12.26
N ILE A 205 15.33 2.51 11.59
CA ILE A 205 14.34 1.46 11.37
C ILE A 205 14.91 0.12 11.85
N ASP A 206 14.10 -0.65 12.59
CA ASP A 206 14.39 -2.03 12.93
C ASP A 206 13.79 -2.97 11.89
N LEU A 207 14.64 -3.64 11.14
CA LEU A 207 14.26 -4.63 10.14
C LEU A 207 14.30 -6.03 10.81
N ALA A 208 13.11 -6.51 11.21
CA ALA A 208 12.99 -7.83 11.85
C ALA A 208 13.22 -8.95 10.85
N ASP A 209 13.75 -10.09 11.34
CA ASP A 209 13.92 -11.31 10.54
C ASP A 209 12.59 -11.67 9.81
N GLN A 210 12.71 -12.08 8.56
CA GLN A 210 11.61 -12.51 7.69
C GLN A 210 10.43 -11.49 7.61
N SER A 211 10.72 -10.20 7.70
CA SER A 211 9.74 -9.12 7.55
C SER A 211 9.85 -8.40 6.21
N ALA A 212 8.75 -7.76 5.78
CA ALA A 212 8.72 -6.79 4.70
C ALA A 212 8.47 -5.39 5.29
N ASN A 213 9.40 -4.47 5.04
CA ASN A 213 9.40 -3.12 5.58
C ASN A 213 9.31 -2.14 4.43
N PHE A 214 8.23 -1.36 4.41
CA PHE A 214 7.95 -0.37 3.38
C PHE A 214 8.23 1.02 3.96
N ALA A 215 9.10 1.77 3.32
CA ALA A 215 9.39 3.17 3.62
C ALA A 215 8.81 4.05 2.51
N TYR A 216 7.70 4.72 2.82
CA TYR A 216 7.03 5.64 1.90
C TYR A 216 7.69 7.00 2.03
N ALA A 217 8.39 7.43 0.98
CA ALA A 217 8.81 8.82 0.86
C ALA A 217 7.58 9.65 0.46
N VAL A 218 7.24 10.64 1.26
CA VAL A 218 6.02 11.46 1.12
C VAL A 218 6.37 12.95 1.22
N GLY A 219 5.41 13.83 0.93
CA GLY A 219 5.62 15.29 0.95
C GLY A 219 6.19 15.82 -0.36
N GLU A 220 6.71 17.03 -0.34
CA GLU A 220 7.16 17.77 -1.51
C GLU A 220 8.59 18.33 -1.30
N ALA A 221 9.49 18.06 -2.26
CA ALA A 221 10.88 18.46 -2.15
C ALA A 221 11.07 19.98 -2.25
N SER A 222 10.26 20.67 -3.05
CA SER A 222 10.30 22.13 -3.20
C SER A 222 9.94 22.85 -1.90
N ASN A 223 9.07 22.27 -1.07
CA ASN A 223 8.62 22.80 0.22
C ASN A 223 9.48 22.32 1.40
N GLY A 224 10.44 21.41 1.15
CA GLY A 224 11.25 20.80 2.20
C GLY A 224 10.45 19.94 3.18
N THR A 225 9.33 19.38 2.74
CA THR A 225 8.42 18.55 3.56
C THR A 225 8.64 17.06 3.37
N VAL A 226 9.63 16.66 2.56
CA VAL A 226 9.92 15.22 2.34
C VAL A 226 10.20 14.53 3.66
N GLY A 227 9.44 13.47 3.91
CA GLY A 227 9.56 12.62 5.09
C GLY A 227 9.41 11.15 4.75
N LEU A 228 9.59 10.29 5.75
CA LEU A 228 9.36 8.86 5.66
C LEU A 228 8.17 8.46 6.54
N ILE A 229 7.34 7.56 6.01
CA ILE A 229 6.33 6.84 6.77
C ILE A 229 6.65 5.37 6.62
N THR A 230 6.72 4.63 7.72
CA THR A 230 7.13 3.23 7.69
C THR A 230 5.96 2.29 8.00
N LYS A 231 5.93 1.15 7.30
CA LYS A 231 4.99 0.05 7.54
C LYS A 231 5.77 -1.25 7.54
N THR A 232 5.59 -2.07 8.58
CA THR A 232 6.20 -3.40 8.67
C THR A 232 5.14 -4.48 8.65
N ILE A 233 5.32 -5.47 7.78
CA ILE A 233 4.54 -6.71 7.75
C ILE A 233 5.50 -7.83 8.19
N ARG A 234 5.13 -8.53 9.27
CA ARG A 234 5.94 -9.63 9.85
C ARG A 234 5.53 -10.97 9.26
N ASP A 235 6.38 -11.97 9.49
CA ASP A 235 6.11 -13.38 9.13
C ASP A 235 5.82 -13.56 7.64
N VAL A 236 6.66 -12.95 6.79
CA VAL A 236 6.65 -13.14 5.34
C VAL A 236 7.39 -14.44 5.04
N LEU A 237 6.68 -15.58 5.22
CA LEU A 237 7.18 -16.96 5.17
C LEU A 237 6.88 -17.65 3.84
#